data_16dfc9d810e0d8a9308cb119b9d6325b
#
_entry.id   16dfc9d810e0d8a9308cb119b9d6325b
#
_cell.length_a   1.000
_cell.length_b   1.000
_cell.length_c   1.000
_cell.angle_alpha   90.00
_cell.angle_beta   90.00
_cell.angle_gamma   90.00
#
_symmetry.space_group_name_H-M   'P 1'
#
loop_
_entity.id
_entity.type
_entity.pdbx_description
1 polymer ?
#
loop_
_entity_poly.entity_id
_entity_poly.type
_entity_poly.pdbx_seq_one_letter_code
_entity_poly.pdbx_strand_id
1 'polypeptide(L)'
;MSQNKIPEIVILSECSKEYKVGFELYKAYTGDTNFESPRDIHKTKNMTIGGKEYKIHFFAIQDSYWPAISNICRYCDGAVFAVDIEDYTEEGGIKFINEWLINLDDLDKDDMKKVIVGITKTEKPRNNNGREDLVKLAEEKNIELYFININIKDKNKIEEPFKKVADLINNVIDNPAKKEDEEMEEYLDKYKNF
;
A
#
# COMPACT_ATOMS: atom_id res chain seq x y z
N MET A 1 -7.79 25.11 17.69
CA MET A 1 -7.15 25.01 16.37
C MET A 1 -6.64 23.58 16.25
N SER A 2 -7.34 22.73 15.48
CA SER A 2 -6.85 21.38 15.21
C SER A 2 -5.57 21.53 14.39
N GLN A 3 -4.43 21.08 14.92
CA GLN A 3 -3.24 20.89 14.08
C GLN A 3 -3.68 20.00 12.93
N ASN A 4 -3.55 20.51 11.69
CA ASN A 4 -3.80 19.68 10.50
C ASN A 4 -2.79 18.52 10.57
N LYS A 5 -3.28 17.34 10.93
CA LYS A 5 -2.47 16.10 10.92
C LYS A 5 -1.99 15.90 9.48
N ILE A 6 -0.69 15.71 9.29
CA ILE A 6 -0.14 15.31 7.99
C ILE A 6 -0.61 13.87 7.73
N PRO A 7 -1.32 13.59 6.62
CA PRO A 7 -1.73 12.23 6.30
C PRO A 7 -0.53 11.31 6.11
N GLU A 8 -0.66 10.05 6.53
CA GLU A 8 0.42 9.06 6.52
C GLU A 8 0.06 7.90 5.58
N ILE A 9 0.99 7.51 4.71
CA ILE A 9 0.86 6.39 3.77
C ILE A 9 1.97 5.38 4.08
N VAL A 10 1.60 4.11 4.22
CA VAL A 10 2.57 3.02 4.43
C VAL A 10 2.76 2.20 3.17
N ILE A 11 4.02 1.87 2.85
CA ILE A 11 4.38 0.88 1.83
C ILE A 11 4.64 -0.43 2.57
N LEU A 12 3.81 -1.43 2.30
CA LEU A 12 3.92 -2.78 2.81
C LEU A 12 4.42 -3.69 1.69
N SER A 13 5.47 -4.45 1.94
CA SER A 13 5.98 -5.39 0.95
C SER A 13 6.43 -6.69 1.59
N GLU A 14 6.25 -7.78 0.86
CA GLU A 14 6.84 -9.06 1.22
C GLU A 14 8.36 -8.92 1.26
N CYS A 15 8.98 -9.45 2.30
CA CYS A 15 10.43 -9.53 2.43
C CYS A 15 10.90 -10.92 2.00
N SER A 16 11.00 -11.18 0.70
CA SER A 16 11.76 -12.35 0.24
C SER A 16 13.25 -12.16 0.59
N LYS A 17 13.96 -13.27 0.81
CA LYS A 17 15.36 -13.23 1.30
C LYS A 17 16.31 -12.44 0.40
N GLU A 18 15.97 -12.24 -0.87
CA GLU A 18 16.86 -11.67 -1.88
C GLU A 18 16.43 -10.31 -2.42
N TYR A 19 15.13 -9.95 -2.38
CA TYR A 19 14.64 -8.71 -2.99
C TYR A 19 13.57 -8.03 -2.16
N LYS A 20 13.84 -6.78 -1.88
CA LYS A 20 12.91 -5.87 -1.18
C LYS A 20 12.22 -4.97 -2.20
N VAL A 21 11.26 -5.49 -2.95
CA VAL A 21 10.58 -4.70 -4.01
C VAL A 21 9.92 -3.44 -3.48
N GLY A 22 9.35 -3.49 -2.28
CA GLY A 22 8.83 -2.30 -1.62
C GLY A 22 9.92 -1.27 -1.33
N PHE A 23 11.14 -1.72 -1.06
CA PHE A 23 12.30 -0.85 -0.91
C PHE A 23 12.66 -0.14 -2.23
N GLU A 24 12.73 -0.89 -3.33
CA GLU A 24 13.01 -0.29 -4.63
C GLU A 24 11.90 0.69 -5.04
N LEU A 25 10.64 0.38 -4.73
CA LEU A 25 9.52 1.31 -4.94
C LEU A 25 9.67 2.58 -4.07
N TYR A 26 9.95 2.41 -2.78
CA TYR A 26 10.17 3.54 -1.87
C TYR A 26 11.31 4.43 -2.36
N LYS A 27 12.45 3.83 -2.69
CA LYS A 27 13.63 4.54 -3.21
C LYS A 27 13.33 5.25 -4.52
N ALA A 28 12.68 4.57 -5.46
CA ALA A 28 12.32 5.14 -6.75
C ALA A 28 11.36 6.32 -6.61
N TYR A 29 10.40 6.24 -5.68
CA TYR A 29 9.42 7.28 -5.42
C TYR A 29 10.02 8.46 -4.64
N THR A 30 10.71 8.18 -3.55
CA THR A 30 11.20 9.23 -2.64
C THR A 30 12.55 9.81 -3.04
N GLY A 31 13.31 9.12 -3.89
CA GLY A 31 14.70 9.47 -4.21
C GLY A 31 15.67 9.26 -3.04
N ASP A 32 15.24 8.61 -1.96
CA ASP A 32 16.09 8.33 -0.80
C ASP A 32 17.00 7.13 -1.11
N THR A 33 18.31 7.38 -1.13
CA THR A 33 19.33 6.35 -1.38
C THR A 33 20.13 5.98 -0.14
N ASN A 34 19.85 6.66 1.00
CA ASN A 34 20.59 6.48 2.25
C ASN A 34 20.08 5.27 3.02
N PHE A 35 20.38 4.08 2.53
CA PHE A 35 20.19 2.84 3.26
C PHE A 35 21.54 2.32 3.72
N GLU A 36 21.83 2.52 4.98
CA GLU A 36 23.10 2.12 5.58
C GLU A 36 23.18 0.61 5.87
N SER A 37 22.03 -0.07 5.92
CA SER A 37 21.98 -1.49 6.28
C SER A 37 20.79 -2.23 5.70
N PRO A 38 20.96 -3.52 5.28
CA PRO A 38 19.83 -4.42 5.00
C PRO A 38 18.91 -4.66 6.22
N ARG A 39 19.33 -4.19 7.41
CA ARG A 39 18.57 -4.27 8.67
C ARG A 39 17.66 -3.07 8.91
N ASP A 40 17.72 -2.05 8.04
CA ASP A 40 16.80 -0.91 8.11
C ASP A 40 15.39 -1.36 7.70
N ILE A 41 14.60 -1.76 8.69
CA ILE A 41 13.25 -2.29 8.51
C ILE A 41 12.19 -1.20 8.39
N HIS A 42 12.52 0.03 8.75
CA HIS A 42 11.59 1.16 8.72
C HIS A 42 12.29 2.42 8.24
N LYS A 43 11.69 3.08 7.25
CA LYS A 43 12.08 4.40 6.76
C LYS A 43 10.87 5.31 6.65
N THR A 44 11.11 6.61 6.77
CA THR A 44 10.08 7.64 6.67
C THR A 44 10.58 8.81 5.87
N LYS A 45 9.71 9.38 5.03
CA LYS A 45 10.00 10.62 4.32
C LYS A 45 8.74 11.44 4.07
N ASN A 46 8.84 12.76 4.24
CA ASN A 46 7.78 13.66 3.83
C ASN A 46 7.86 13.91 2.32
N MET A 47 6.72 13.81 1.65
CA MET A 47 6.57 14.00 0.21
C MET A 47 5.39 14.93 -0.07
N THR A 48 5.49 15.75 -1.10
CA THR A 48 4.37 16.56 -1.59
C THR A 48 3.66 15.82 -2.72
N ILE A 49 2.37 15.52 -2.54
CA ILE A 49 1.52 14.85 -3.53
C ILE A 49 0.31 15.76 -3.80
N GLY A 50 0.11 16.16 -5.05
CA GLY A 50 -1.02 17.04 -5.40
C GLY A 50 -1.03 18.38 -4.65
N GLY A 51 0.13 18.89 -4.23
CA GLY A 51 0.27 20.13 -3.46
C GLY A 51 0.04 20.00 -1.95
N LYS A 52 -0.29 18.82 -1.44
CA LYS A 52 -0.42 18.52 0.00
C LYS A 52 0.77 17.70 0.49
N GLU A 53 1.17 17.87 1.74
CA GLU A 53 2.25 17.11 2.37
C GLU A 53 1.72 15.79 2.92
N TYR A 54 2.49 14.71 2.69
CA TYR A 54 2.23 13.35 3.16
C TYR A 54 3.50 12.79 3.77
N LYS A 55 3.35 11.96 4.80
CA LYS A 55 4.44 11.20 5.37
C LYS A 55 4.39 9.76 4.85
N ILE A 56 5.43 9.38 4.13
CA ILE A 56 5.55 8.04 3.53
C ILE A 56 6.39 7.16 4.44
N HIS A 57 5.82 6.04 4.86
CA HIS A 57 6.50 5.00 5.61
C HIS A 57 6.82 3.82 4.71
N PHE A 58 7.97 3.23 4.88
CA PHE A 58 8.32 1.95 4.29
C PHE A 58 8.68 0.95 5.39
N PHE A 59 8.14 -0.26 5.26
CA PHE A 59 8.53 -1.39 6.09
C PHE A 59 8.94 -2.57 5.22
N ALA A 60 10.13 -3.10 5.51
CA ALA A 60 10.50 -4.45 5.10
C ALA A 60 9.97 -5.42 6.18
N ILE A 61 8.91 -6.13 5.84
CA ILE A 61 8.22 -7.01 6.79
C ILE A 61 8.96 -8.32 6.89
N GLN A 62 9.36 -8.66 8.13
CA GLN A 62 9.63 -10.02 8.55
C GLN A 62 8.60 -10.37 9.63
N ASP A 63 8.12 -11.59 9.66
CA ASP A 63 7.05 -12.06 10.56
C ASP A 63 7.21 -11.68 12.04
N SER A 64 8.46 -11.50 12.48
CA SER A 64 8.78 -11.14 13.86
C SER A 64 8.53 -9.68 14.25
N TYR A 65 8.21 -8.80 13.30
CA TYR A 65 8.09 -7.35 13.55
C TYR A 65 6.66 -6.82 13.54
N TRP A 66 5.67 -7.71 13.47
CA TRP A 66 4.26 -7.37 13.47
C TRP A 66 3.85 -6.31 14.52
N PRO A 67 4.22 -6.41 15.81
CA PRO A 67 3.79 -5.43 16.82
C PRO A 67 4.27 -4.00 16.52
N ALA A 68 5.44 -3.84 15.93
CA ALA A 68 5.96 -2.51 15.58
C ALA A 68 5.25 -1.92 14.37
N ILE A 69 4.96 -2.76 13.37
CA ILE A 69 4.29 -2.36 12.13
C ILE A 69 2.83 -2.03 12.40
N SER A 70 2.13 -2.85 13.20
CA SER A 70 0.75 -2.63 13.57
C SER A 70 0.54 -1.29 14.27
N ASN A 71 1.47 -0.90 15.16
CA ASN A 71 1.41 0.39 15.80
C ASN A 71 1.48 1.56 14.81
N ILE A 72 2.26 1.45 13.74
CA ILE A 72 2.36 2.51 12.73
C ILE A 72 1.15 2.48 11.80
N CYS A 73 0.70 1.30 11.38
CA CYS A 73 -0.51 1.17 10.55
C CYS A 73 -1.73 1.81 11.21
N ARG A 74 -1.83 1.81 12.54
CA ARG A 74 -2.91 2.52 13.27
C ARG A 74 -2.99 4.02 12.98
N TYR A 75 -1.88 4.64 12.62
CA TYR A 75 -1.82 6.08 12.33
C TYR A 75 -1.85 6.39 10.84
N CYS A 76 -1.68 5.38 9.97
CA CYS A 76 -1.71 5.56 8.53
C CYS A 76 -3.14 5.72 8.02
N ASP A 77 -3.27 6.59 7.03
CA ASP A 77 -4.53 6.89 6.34
C ASP A 77 -4.62 6.13 5.01
N GLY A 78 -3.48 5.60 4.51
CA GLY A 78 -3.41 4.80 3.29
C GLY A 78 -2.30 3.75 3.30
N ALA A 79 -2.47 2.71 2.46
CA ALA A 79 -1.49 1.64 2.25
C ALA A 79 -1.23 1.36 0.77
N VAL A 80 0.03 1.11 0.45
CA VAL A 80 0.50 0.64 -0.86
C VAL A 80 1.08 -0.76 -0.67
N PHE A 81 0.41 -1.79 -1.19
CA PHE A 81 0.90 -3.17 -1.17
C PHE A 81 1.81 -3.40 -2.37
N ALA A 82 3.11 -3.58 -2.13
CA ALA A 82 4.10 -3.79 -3.18
C ALA A 82 4.48 -5.28 -3.27
N VAL A 83 4.23 -5.89 -4.43
CA VAL A 83 4.43 -7.32 -4.69
C VAL A 83 5.36 -7.53 -5.87
N ASP A 84 6.35 -8.41 -5.74
CA ASP A 84 7.19 -8.85 -6.85
C ASP A 84 6.41 -9.86 -7.71
N ILE A 85 6.15 -9.54 -8.98
CA ILE A 85 5.45 -10.44 -9.89
C ILE A 85 6.39 -11.31 -10.73
N GLU A 86 7.70 -11.11 -10.66
CA GLU A 86 8.68 -11.95 -11.36
C GLU A 86 9.06 -13.19 -10.56
N ASP A 87 9.23 -13.00 -9.24
CA ASP A 87 9.51 -14.09 -8.28
C ASP A 87 8.20 -14.58 -7.61
N TYR A 88 7.07 -14.28 -8.27
CA TYR A 88 5.75 -14.61 -7.77
C TYR A 88 5.58 -16.11 -7.58
N THR A 89 5.30 -16.51 -6.35
CA THR A 89 4.70 -17.81 -6.03
C THR A 89 3.25 -17.59 -5.63
N GLU A 90 2.35 -18.48 -6.04
CA GLU A 90 0.92 -18.39 -5.70
C GLU A 90 0.71 -18.23 -4.18
N GLU A 91 1.60 -18.82 -3.39
CA GLU A 91 1.60 -18.74 -1.92
C GLU A 91 2.20 -17.43 -1.38
N GLY A 92 2.97 -16.67 -2.16
CA GLY A 92 3.66 -15.46 -1.71
C GLY A 92 2.80 -14.22 -1.79
N GLY A 93 2.65 -13.66 -2.98
CA GLY A 93 2.08 -12.32 -3.14
C GLY A 93 0.62 -12.16 -2.73
N ILE A 94 -0.29 -13.10 -3.12
CA ILE A 94 -1.71 -13.04 -2.75
C ILE A 94 -1.90 -13.34 -1.26
N LYS A 95 -1.22 -14.34 -0.75
CA LYS A 95 -1.27 -14.68 0.67
C LYS A 95 -0.83 -13.50 1.52
N PHE A 96 0.27 -12.86 1.14
CA PHE A 96 0.78 -11.65 1.79
C PHE A 96 -0.28 -10.54 1.83
N ILE A 97 -0.92 -10.21 0.70
CA ILE A 97 -1.94 -9.16 0.67
C ILE A 97 -3.14 -9.55 1.55
N ASN A 98 -3.65 -10.78 1.43
CA ASN A 98 -4.80 -11.25 2.21
C ASN A 98 -4.51 -11.24 3.72
N GLU A 99 -3.34 -11.69 4.15
CA GLU A 99 -2.92 -11.63 5.56
C GLU A 99 -2.88 -10.19 6.06
N TRP A 100 -2.40 -9.26 5.24
CA TRP A 100 -2.38 -7.86 5.61
C TRP A 100 -3.76 -7.22 5.65
N LEU A 101 -4.66 -7.57 4.74
CA LEU A 101 -6.04 -7.09 4.79
C LEU A 101 -6.70 -7.53 6.10
N ILE A 102 -6.58 -8.82 6.48
CA ILE A 102 -7.07 -9.33 7.77
C ILE A 102 -6.43 -8.57 8.94
N ASN A 103 -5.12 -8.38 8.90
CA ASN A 103 -4.42 -7.68 9.96
C ASN A 103 -4.83 -6.20 10.10
N LEU A 104 -5.18 -5.52 9.01
CA LEU A 104 -5.68 -4.15 9.04
C LEU A 104 -7.11 -4.10 9.58
N ASP A 105 -7.95 -5.06 9.23
CA ASP A 105 -9.30 -5.21 9.78
C ASP A 105 -9.23 -5.41 11.30
N ASP A 106 -8.33 -6.25 11.80
CA ASP A 106 -8.07 -6.46 13.25
C ASP A 106 -7.60 -5.18 13.97
N LEU A 107 -7.09 -4.18 13.22
CA LEU A 107 -6.67 -2.88 13.75
C LEU A 107 -7.79 -1.81 13.65
N ASP A 108 -9.00 -2.17 13.27
CA ASP A 108 -10.10 -1.23 12.94
C ASP A 108 -9.66 -0.22 11.85
N LYS A 109 -8.99 -0.73 10.79
CA LYS A 109 -8.46 0.06 9.67
C LYS A 109 -9.08 -0.31 8.32
N ASP A 110 -10.32 -0.75 8.33
CA ASP A 110 -11.11 -1.03 7.11
C ASP A 110 -11.23 0.22 6.23
N ASP A 111 -11.34 1.40 6.85
CA ASP A 111 -11.42 2.70 6.17
C ASP A 111 -10.10 3.16 5.53
N MET A 112 -8.98 2.50 5.85
CA MET A 112 -7.68 2.81 5.26
C MET A 112 -7.73 2.67 3.74
N LYS A 113 -7.29 3.70 3.01
CA LYS A 113 -7.29 3.69 1.54
C LYS A 113 -6.14 2.82 1.01
N LYS A 114 -6.46 1.91 0.10
CA LYS A 114 -5.55 0.82 -0.30
C LYS A 114 -5.34 0.83 -1.81
N VAL A 115 -4.10 0.57 -2.25
CA VAL A 115 -3.76 0.23 -3.64
C VAL A 115 -2.78 -0.93 -3.67
N ILE A 116 -2.80 -1.69 -4.75
CA ILE A 116 -1.85 -2.78 -5.01
C ILE A 116 -0.91 -2.36 -6.13
N VAL A 117 0.38 -2.67 -5.98
CA VAL A 117 1.42 -2.41 -6.99
C VAL A 117 2.16 -3.71 -7.28
N GLY A 118 1.92 -4.27 -8.45
CA GLY A 118 2.71 -5.36 -9.01
C GLY A 118 3.99 -4.81 -9.64
N ILE A 119 5.14 -5.24 -9.14
CA ILE A 119 6.46 -4.73 -9.55
C ILE A 119 7.16 -5.75 -10.43
N THR A 120 7.70 -5.28 -11.56
CA THR A 120 8.60 -6.04 -12.45
C THR A 120 9.94 -5.35 -12.55
N LYS A 121 10.98 -6.13 -12.89
CA LYS A 121 12.33 -5.66 -13.23
C LYS A 121 12.63 -5.86 -14.71
N THR A 122 11.83 -6.68 -15.37
CA THR A 122 11.97 -6.98 -16.82
C THR A 122 10.81 -6.42 -17.61
N GLU A 123 11.01 -6.15 -18.89
CA GLU A 123 9.93 -5.71 -19.79
C GLU A 123 8.93 -6.83 -20.10
N LYS A 124 9.38 -8.07 -20.01
CA LYS A 124 8.59 -9.28 -20.22
C LYS A 124 8.75 -10.20 -19.02
N PRO A 125 7.83 -10.17 -18.05
CA PRO A 125 7.85 -11.10 -16.94
C PRO A 125 7.84 -12.55 -17.44
N ARG A 126 8.66 -13.41 -16.84
CA ARG A 126 8.76 -14.82 -17.22
C ARG A 126 7.49 -15.60 -16.90
N ASN A 127 6.71 -15.11 -15.97
CA ASN A 127 5.48 -15.73 -15.50
C ASN A 127 4.33 -14.70 -15.48
N ASN A 128 3.27 -14.94 -16.25
CA ASN A 128 2.08 -14.08 -16.27
C ASN A 128 1.08 -14.43 -15.16
N ASN A 129 1.20 -15.61 -14.52
CA ASN A 129 0.21 -16.07 -13.53
C ASN A 129 0.07 -15.08 -12.38
N GLY A 130 1.19 -14.57 -11.84
CA GLY A 130 1.16 -13.58 -10.77
C GLY A 130 0.41 -12.30 -11.14
N ARG A 131 0.47 -11.89 -12.39
CA ARG A 131 -0.27 -10.72 -12.88
C ARG A 131 -1.77 -10.97 -12.95
N GLU A 132 -2.18 -12.13 -13.46
CA GLU A 132 -3.59 -12.52 -13.57
C GLU A 132 -4.22 -12.70 -12.19
N ASP A 133 -3.50 -13.28 -11.26
CA ASP A 133 -3.97 -13.50 -9.90
C ASP A 133 -4.11 -12.20 -9.13
N LEU A 134 -3.18 -11.24 -9.30
CA LEU A 134 -3.33 -9.91 -8.71
C LEU A 134 -4.51 -9.13 -9.30
N VAL A 135 -4.81 -9.29 -10.59
CA VAL A 135 -5.99 -8.68 -11.20
C VAL A 135 -7.26 -9.23 -10.55
N LYS A 136 -7.39 -10.56 -10.43
CA LYS A 136 -8.55 -11.19 -9.79
C LYS A 136 -8.72 -10.73 -8.34
N LEU A 137 -7.61 -10.70 -7.57
CA LEU A 137 -7.65 -10.24 -6.18
C LEU A 137 -8.08 -8.78 -6.08
N ALA A 138 -7.54 -7.92 -6.92
CA ALA A 138 -7.86 -6.49 -6.94
C ALA A 138 -9.34 -6.25 -7.25
N GLU A 139 -9.90 -7.00 -8.23
CA GLU A 139 -11.32 -6.97 -8.56
C GLU A 139 -12.18 -7.49 -7.39
N GLU A 140 -11.82 -8.64 -6.80
CA GLU A 140 -12.54 -9.23 -5.65
C GLU A 140 -12.60 -8.30 -4.45
N LYS A 141 -11.48 -7.62 -4.14
CA LYS A 141 -11.37 -6.73 -2.99
C LYS A 141 -11.74 -5.27 -3.30
N ASN A 142 -12.11 -4.97 -4.54
CA ASN A 142 -12.38 -3.61 -5.02
C ASN A 142 -11.22 -2.63 -4.68
N ILE A 143 -9.98 -3.10 -4.91
CA ILE A 143 -8.75 -2.32 -4.67
C ILE A 143 -8.11 -2.02 -6.02
N GLU A 144 -7.66 -0.77 -6.25
CA GLU A 144 -6.98 -0.43 -7.50
C GLU A 144 -5.60 -1.06 -7.60
N LEU A 145 -5.27 -1.53 -8.82
CA LEU A 145 -4.05 -2.25 -9.13
C LEU A 145 -3.22 -1.50 -10.19
N TYR A 146 -1.94 -1.38 -9.93
CA TYR A 146 -0.95 -0.79 -10.82
C TYR A 146 0.16 -1.78 -11.13
N PHE A 147 0.71 -1.71 -12.35
CA PHE A 147 1.89 -2.49 -12.73
C PHE A 147 3.04 -1.56 -13.09
N ILE A 148 4.16 -1.70 -12.38
CA ILE A 148 5.32 -0.84 -12.54
C ILE A 148 6.54 -1.69 -12.90
N ASN A 149 7.23 -1.31 -14.00
CA ASN A 149 8.59 -1.79 -14.21
C ASN A 149 9.55 -0.82 -13.55
N ILE A 150 10.20 -1.26 -12.47
CA ILE A 150 11.04 -0.40 -11.64
C ILE A 150 12.34 0.03 -12.33
N ASN A 151 12.79 -0.71 -13.34
CA ASN A 151 13.99 -0.37 -14.13
C ASN A 151 13.71 0.69 -15.21
N ILE A 152 12.46 0.81 -15.64
CA ILE A 152 12.02 1.92 -16.49
C ILE A 152 11.77 3.10 -15.56
N LYS A 153 12.71 4.05 -15.52
CA LYS A 153 12.63 5.25 -14.66
C LYS A 153 11.54 6.23 -15.14
N ASP A 154 10.34 5.72 -15.38
CA ASP A 154 9.16 6.52 -15.66
C ASP A 154 8.58 7.05 -14.34
N LYS A 155 8.99 8.25 -14.00
CA LYS A 155 8.58 8.91 -12.76
C LYS A 155 7.06 9.01 -12.63
N ASN A 156 6.35 9.25 -13.73
CA ASN A 156 4.89 9.39 -13.70
C ASN A 156 4.22 8.08 -13.27
N LYS A 157 4.66 6.94 -13.83
CA LYS A 157 4.14 5.62 -13.46
C LYS A 157 4.45 5.23 -12.03
N ILE A 158 5.63 5.65 -11.52
CA ILE A 158 6.01 5.41 -10.12
C ILE A 158 5.16 6.25 -9.16
N GLU A 159 4.82 7.48 -9.54
CA GLU A 159 4.02 8.40 -8.72
C GLU A 159 2.51 8.07 -8.74
N GLU A 160 2.01 7.43 -9.78
CA GLU A 160 0.59 7.20 -10.02
C GLU A 160 -0.13 6.50 -8.85
N PRO A 161 0.36 5.38 -8.30
CA PRO A 161 -0.27 4.71 -7.15
C PRO A 161 -0.34 5.61 -5.91
N PHE A 162 0.70 6.40 -5.67
CA PHE A 162 0.73 7.32 -4.52
C PHE A 162 -0.23 8.48 -4.68
N LYS A 163 -0.34 9.03 -5.90
CA LYS A 163 -1.37 10.04 -6.22
C LYS A 163 -2.76 9.47 -5.98
N LYS A 164 -3.02 8.24 -6.41
CA LYS A 164 -4.32 7.62 -6.20
C LYS A 164 -4.66 7.44 -4.73
N VAL A 165 -3.75 6.90 -3.93
CA VAL A 165 -3.99 6.79 -2.47
C VAL A 165 -4.25 8.15 -1.86
N ALA A 166 -3.45 9.17 -2.22
CA ALA A 166 -3.62 10.53 -1.73
C ALA A 166 -4.99 11.11 -2.12
N ASP A 167 -5.45 10.89 -3.35
CA ASP A 167 -6.77 11.34 -3.81
C ASP A 167 -7.90 10.64 -3.04
N LEU A 168 -7.77 9.34 -2.79
CA LEU A 168 -8.74 8.58 -2.00
C LEU A 168 -8.81 9.10 -0.55
N ILE A 169 -7.67 9.42 0.07
CA ILE A 169 -7.60 10.02 1.40
C ILE A 169 -8.26 11.41 1.41
N ASN A 170 -7.92 12.25 0.42
CA ASN A 170 -8.47 13.61 0.33
C ASN A 170 -9.99 13.61 0.13
N ASN A 171 -10.52 12.69 -0.67
CA ASN A 171 -11.95 12.59 -0.90
C ASN A 171 -12.75 12.34 0.39
N VAL A 172 -12.15 11.65 1.36
CA VAL A 172 -12.77 11.44 2.69
C VAL A 172 -12.63 12.68 3.56
N ILE A 173 -11.46 13.32 3.56
CA ILE A 173 -11.19 14.53 4.35
C ILE A 173 -12.05 15.71 3.89
N ASP A 174 -12.16 15.89 2.57
CA ASP A 174 -12.86 17.02 1.97
C ASP A 174 -14.40 16.81 1.93
N ASN A 175 -14.90 15.58 2.19
CA ASN A 175 -16.32 15.21 2.16
C ASN A 175 -16.72 14.33 3.36
N PRO A 176 -16.68 14.86 4.60
CA PRO A 176 -16.99 14.08 5.80
C PRO A 176 -18.45 13.57 5.83
N ALA A 177 -19.40 14.28 5.21
CA ALA A 177 -20.78 13.82 5.08
C ALA A 177 -20.92 12.52 4.28
N LYS A 178 -20.04 12.32 3.29
CA LYS A 178 -20.01 11.09 2.48
C LYS A 178 -19.54 9.89 3.30
N LYS A 179 -18.65 10.12 4.26
CA LYS A 179 -18.18 9.08 5.19
C LYS A 179 -19.31 8.61 6.11
N GLU A 180 -20.13 9.54 6.65
CA GLU A 180 -21.27 9.20 7.49
C GLU A 180 -22.34 8.42 6.70
N ASP A 181 -22.57 8.77 5.43
CA ASP A 181 -23.51 8.06 4.56
C ASP A 181 -22.99 6.64 4.21
N GLU A 182 -21.71 6.48 3.88
CA GLU A 182 -21.09 5.18 3.60
C GLU A 182 -21.09 4.28 4.85
N GLU A 183 -20.74 4.81 6.03
CA GLU A 183 -20.79 4.09 7.31
C GLU A 183 -22.23 3.69 7.67
N MET A 184 -23.22 4.52 7.35
CA MET A 184 -24.64 4.23 7.60
C MET A 184 -25.16 3.15 6.64
N GLU A 185 -24.78 3.18 5.36
CA GLU A 185 -25.16 2.14 4.40
C GLU A 185 -24.54 0.78 4.78
N GLU A 186 -23.27 0.75 5.17
CA GLU A 186 -22.60 -0.47 5.62
C GLU A 186 -23.24 -1.01 6.91
N TYR A 187 -23.57 -0.14 7.86
CA TYR A 187 -24.32 -0.51 9.06
C TYR A 187 -25.67 -1.12 8.73
N LEU A 188 -26.43 -0.51 7.83
CA LEU A 188 -27.75 -1.00 7.42
C LEU A 188 -27.67 -2.35 6.69
N ASP A 189 -26.64 -2.57 5.85
CA ASP A 189 -26.46 -3.84 5.15
C ASP A 189 -26.07 -4.98 6.10
N LYS A 190 -25.27 -4.69 7.12
CA LYS A 190 -24.88 -5.65 8.16
C LYS A 190 -26.07 -6.16 8.97
N TYR A 191 -27.15 -5.36 9.08
CA TYR A 191 -28.34 -5.69 9.83
C TYR A 191 -29.58 -6.06 8.98
N LYS A 192 -29.53 -5.98 7.65
CA LYS A 192 -30.62 -6.43 6.76
C LYS A 192 -30.80 -7.94 6.70
N ASN A 193 -29.81 -8.73 7.18
CA ASN A 193 -29.79 -10.18 7.13
C ASN A 193 -30.11 -10.85 8.50
N PHE A 194 -30.64 -10.06 9.45
CA PHE A 194 -31.24 -10.55 10.69
C PHE A 194 -32.74 -10.31 10.67
#